data_63d5a69074f44decf539c10a339dad38
#
_entry.id   63d5a69074f44decf539c10a339dad38
#
_cell.length_a   1.000
_cell.length_b   1.000
_cell.length_c   1.000
_cell.angle_alpha   90.00
_cell.angle_beta   90.00
_cell.angle_gamma   90.00
#
_symmetry.space_group_name_H-M   'P 1'
#
loop_
_entity.id
_entity.type
_entity.pdbx_description
1 polymer ?
#
loop_
_entity_poly.entity_id
_entity_poly.type
_entity_poly.pdbx_seq_one_letter_code
_entity_poly.pdbx_strand_id
1 'polypeptide(L)'
;GVVLSDETLDNLAENDGKSAEAIRANFSYWDDVAVQYRGEKTISTGHGFCGIGRKKLLILLQERARELGVELRFETEAESAAHYAKEFDLVVASDGLNSKTRTEFAEHFQPDIDTRKCKFVWLGTHQKFDDAFTFIFEETDKGWVWAHAYQFDDETATFIVECTQETWDAYGFGEMSKEESIATCEDIFKDHLGGHDLISNAHHIRGSAWLSFPRVLCKSWSYENIVLMGDAAATAHFSIGSGTKLALESAIALANYLHSEGDLKSAFGKYEDERRLEVLRLQSAARNSMEWFEEIERYFDFDPTQFTYSLLTRSQRISHENLRLRDAKWLEGAEKWFQTQAGLPDSAPVRHPMFVPYQLRDMSLKNRIVVSPMAQYKAVDGCPTDWHLVHYAERAKGGAGLVYTEMTCVSPEGRITPGCPGAYDASHEKAWARITDFIHSESEAKVCMQIGHS
;
A
#
# COMPACT_ATOMS: atom_id res chain seq x y z
N GLY A 1 -0.27 3.07 19.94
CA GLY A 1 0.72 4.05 19.46
C GLY A 1 0.33 4.67 18.12
N VAL A 2 1.04 5.71 17.76
CA VAL A 2 0.94 6.39 16.46
C VAL A 2 2.30 6.31 15.79
N VAL A 3 2.34 5.99 14.49
CA VAL A 3 3.57 5.95 13.69
C VAL A 3 3.62 7.21 12.82
N LEU A 4 4.77 7.87 12.80
CA LEU A 4 5.06 9.02 11.95
C LEU A 4 6.34 8.77 11.15
N SER A 5 6.52 9.52 10.06
CA SER A 5 7.77 9.56 9.29
C SER A 5 8.53 10.87 9.55
N ASP A 6 9.82 10.87 9.27
CA ASP A 6 10.66 12.07 9.37
C ASP A 6 10.10 13.23 8.53
N GLU A 7 9.64 12.93 7.30
CA GLU A 7 9.00 13.92 6.41
C GLU A 7 7.81 14.64 7.08
N THR A 8 6.99 13.91 7.85
CA THR A 8 5.85 14.51 8.58
C THR A 8 6.32 15.46 9.65
N LEU A 9 7.40 15.11 10.33
CA LEU A 9 7.98 15.94 11.39
C LEU A 9 8.72 17.16 10.87
N ASP A 10 9.37 17.03 9.72
CA ASP A 10 10.03 18.16 9.07
C ASP A 10 8.97 19.17 8.59
N ASN A 11 7.89 18.70 7.97
CA ASN A 11 6.77 19.56 7.60
C ASN A 11 6.12 20.25 8.81
N LEU A 12 5.94 19.53 9.92
CA LEU A 12 5.46 20.14 11.16
C LEU A 12 6.47 21.17 11.72
N ALA A 13 7.77 20.89 11.64
CA ALA A 13 8.81 21.78 12.14
C ALA A 13 8.86 23.11 11.38
N GLU A 14 8.60 23.10 10.08
CA GLU A 14 8.51 24.31 9.24
C GLU A 14 7.32 25.20 9.64
N ASN A 15 6.24 24.61 10.16
CA ASN A 15 5.01 25.33 10.51
C ASN A 15 4.85 25.60 12.01
N ASP A 16 5.24 24.68 12.89
CA ASP A 16 5.29 24.83 14.33
C ASP A 16 6.46 24.05 14.95
N GLY A 17 7.64 24.69 14.95
CA GLY A 17 8.88 24.10 15.45
C GLY A 17 8.80 23.63 16.90
N LYS A 18 8.03 24.33 17.76
CA LYS A 18 7.86 23.91 19.16
C LYS A 18 7.12 22.59 19.29
N SER A 19 6.03 22.39 18.55
CA SER A 19 5.32 21.11 18.52
C SER A 19 6.21 19.99 17.99
N ALA A 20 6.94 20.24 16.91
CA ALA A 20 7.84 19.25 16.32
C ALA A 20 8.95 18.84 17.29
N GLU A 21 9.58 19.80 17.98
CA GLU A 21 10.62 19.54 18.97
C GLU A 21 10.07 18.73 20.16
N ALA A 22 8.93 19.13 20.71
CA ALA A 22 8.29 18.43 21.83
C ALA A 22 7.90 16.99 21.46
N ILE A 23 7.42 16.77 20.24
CA ILE A 23 7.05 15.46 19.75
C ILE A 23 8.32 14.62 19.54
N ARG A 24 9.37 15.14 18.89
CA ARG A 24 10.66 14.44 18.68
C ARG A 24 11.31 14.00 19.99
N ALA A 25 11.21 14.79 21.03
CA ALA A 25 11.77 14.46 22.35
C ALA A 25 11.06 13.26 23.04
N ASN A 26 9.93 12.81 22.53
CA ASN A 26 9.11 11.73 23.11
C ASN A 26 8.89 10.55 22.18
N PHE A 27 9.72 10.40 21.14
CA PHE A 27 9.62 9.28 20.21
C PHE A 27 10.42 8.05 20.63
N SER A 28 9.88 6.89 20.26
CA SER A 28 10.65 5.67 20.04
C SER A 28 11.00 5.57 18.56
N TYR A 29 12.28 5.39 18.24
CA TYR A 29 12.77 5.24 16.88
C TYR A 29 13.10 3.79 16.58
N TRP A 30 12.80 3.33 15.36
CA TRP A 30 13.29 2.06 14.81
C TRP A 30 13.52 2.19 13.31
N ASP A 31 14.51 1.45 12.84
CA ASP A 31 14.92 1.48 11.46
C ASP A 31 14.59 0.17 10.72
N ASP A 32 14.30 -0.86 11.50
CA ASP A 32 14.11 -2.21 11.02
C ASP A 32 12.64 -2.56 10.83
N VAL A 33 12.39 -3.40 9.83
CA VAL A 33 11.17 -4.18 9.68
C VAL A 33 11.52 -5.65 9.86
N ALA A 34 10.94 -6.28 10.87
CA ALA A 34 11.07 -7.72 11.12
C ALA A 34 9.82 -8.46 10.61
N VAL A 35 10.02 -9.58 9.94
CA VAL A 35 8.96 -10.44 9.45
C VAL A 35 9.17 -11.84 10.03
N GLN A 36 8.22 -12.31 10.81
CA GLN A 36 8.20 -13.66 11.35
C GLN A 36 7.17 -14.48 10.58
N TYR A 37 7.63 -15.47 9.85
CA TYR A 37 6.82 -16.28 8.96
C TYR A 37 7.35 -17.70 8.89
N ARG A 38 6.48 -18.69 9.19
CA ARG A 38 6.83 -20.12 9.21
C ARG A 38 8.03 -20.47 10.11
N GLY A 39 8.12 -19.83 11.27
CA GLY A 39 9.21 -20.06 12.24
C GLY A 39 10.54 -19.39 11.86
N GLU A 40 10.61 -18.70 10.73
CA GLU A 40 11.78 -17.93 10.33
C GLU A 40 11.56 -16.43 10.60
N LYS A 41 12.63 -15.75 11.04
CA LYS A 41 12.66 -14.32 11.24
C LYS A 41 13.58 -13.67 10.22
N THR A 42 13.03 -12.81 9.40
CA THR A 42 13.75 -11.98 8.43
C THR A 42 13.73 -10.52 8.87
N ILE A 43 14.87 -9.83 8.78
CA ILE A 43 15.00 -8.42 9.14
C ILE A 43 15.49 -7.65 7.91
N SER A 44 14.83 -6.55 7.58
CA SER A 44 15.28 -5.54 6.61
C SER A 44 15.39 -4.20 7.30
N THR A 45 16.47 -3.46 7.04
CA THR A 45 16.80 -2.18 7.69
C THR A 45 16.57 -0.97 6.78
N GLY A 46 16.82 0.26 7.27
CA GLY A 46 16.74 1.48 6.48
C GLY A 46 15.31 1.97 6.19
N HIS A 47 14.32 1.54 6.98
CA HIS A 47 12.92 1.92 6.77
C HIS A 47 12.53 3.23 7.45
N GLY A 48 13.20 3.59 8.56
CA GLY A 48 13.05 4.86 9.24
C GLY A 48 11.63 5.15 9.74
N PHE A 49 11.30 4.68 10.93
CA PHE A 49 10.02 4.94 11.57
C PHE A 49 10.20 5.54 12.97
N CYS A 50 9.20 6.28 13.41
CA CYS A 50 9.11 6.72 14.79
C CYS A 50 7.70 6.52 15.32
N GLY A 51 7.59 6.16 16.58
CA GLY A 51 6.33 5.94 17.28
C GLY A 51 6.22 6.80 18.51
N ILE A 52 4.97 7.19 18.81
CA ILE A 52 4.63 7.91 20.03
C ILE A 52 3.29 7.40 20.58
N GLY A 53 3.15 7.36 21.89
CA GLY A 53 1.87 7.09 22.51
C GLY A 53 0.82 8.11 22.09
N ARG A 54 -0.36 7.66 21.60
CA ARG A 54 -1.43 8.57 21.13
C ARG A 54 -1.84 9.59 22.20
N LYS A 55 -1.97 9.14 23.44
CA LYS A 55 -2.30 10.03 24.58
C LYS A 55 -1.22 11.11 24.77
N LYS A 56 0.05 10.73 24.66
CA LYS A 56 1.17 11.66 24.81
C LYS A 56 1.17 12.71 23.69
N LEU A 57 0.99 12.28 22.44
CA LEU A 57 0.87 13.20 21.30
C LEU A 57 -0.27 14.21 21.51
N LEU A 58 -1.45 13.74 21.93
CA LEU A 58 -2.59 14.64 22.20
C LEU A 58 -2.32 15.63 23.31
N ILE A 59 -1.65 15.21 24.41
CA ILE A 59 -1.27 16.11 25.52
C ILE A 59 -0.35 17.22 25.00
N LEU A 60 0.70 16.88 24.25
CA LEU A 60 1.66 17.86 23.71
C LEU A 60 0.96 18.88 22.80
N LEU A 61 0.09 18.43 21.90
CA LEU A 61 -0.66 19.32 21.02
C LEU A 61 -1.68 20.19 21.79
N GLN A 62 -2.32 19.66 22.82
CA GLN A 62 -3.24 20.41 23.69
C GLN A 62 -2.51 21.45 24.52
N GLU A 63 -1.34 21.15 25.07
CA GLU A 63 -0.51 22.10 25.79
C GLU A 63 -0.10 23.25 24.87
N ARG A 64 0.32 22.92 23.64
CA ARG A 64 0.65 23.92 22.62
C ARG A 64 -0.54 24.80 22.24
N ALA A 65 -1.72 24.22 22.08
CA ALA A 65 -2.95 24.96 21.78
C ALA A 65 -3.28 25.97 22.90
N ARG A 66 -3.14 25.55 24.17
CA ARG A 66 -3.33 26.46 25.34
C ARG A 66 -2.31 27.59 25.34
N GLU A 67 -1.04 27.30 25.05
CA GLU A 67 0.00 28.36 24.95
C GLU A 67 -0.36 29.41 23.88
N LEU A 68 -1.02 28.99 22.82
CA LEU A 68 -1.47 29.86 21.73
C LEU A 68 -2.82 30.55 22.03
N GLY A 69 -3.41 30.34 23.22
CA GLY A 69 -4.66 30.98 23.64
C GLY A 69 -5.91 30.31 23.09
N VAL A 70 -5.82 29.09 22.59
CA VAL A 70 -6.99 28.32 22.12
C VAL A 70 -7.80 27.85 23.32
N GLU A 71 -9.10 28.11 23.32
CA GLU A 71 -10.03 27.57 24.31
C GLU A 71 -10.30 26.09 24.04
N LEU A 72 -10.02 25.22 25.01
CA LEU A 72 -10.25 23.78 24.93
C LEU A 72 -11.39 23.40 25.87
N ARG A 73 -12.46 22.83 25.31
CA ARG A 73 -13.62 22.33 26.05
C ARG A 73 -13.64 20.80 26.03
N PHE A 74 -13.33 20.18 27.16
CA PHE A 74 -13.35 18.72 27.34
C PHE A 74 -14.67 18.28 27.92
N GLU A 75 -15.00 16.99 27.79
CA GLU A 75 -16.23 16.37 28.31
C GLU A 75 -17.49 17.12 27.85
N THR A 76 -17.40 17.76 26.68
CA THR A 76 -18.46 18.56 26.10
C THR A 76 -18.79 17.97 24.72
N GLU A 77 -19.98 17.44 24.56
CA GLU A 77 -20.47 17.02 23.25
C GLU A 77 -20.82 18.25 22.44
N ALA A 78 -20.23 18.38 21.26
CA ALA A 78 -20.55 19.46 20.35
C ALA A 78 -21.97 19.33 19.81
N GLU A 79 -22.65 20.45 19.67
CA GLU A 79 -23.93 20.55 18.95
C GLU A 79 -23.70 20.30 17.44
N SER A 80 -24.76 20.45 16.63
CA SER A 80 -24.62 20.26 15.18
C SER A 80 -23.71 21.33 14.55
N ALA A 81 -23.04 20.96 13.45
CA ALA A 81 -22.24 21.92 12.70
C ALA A 81 -23.09 23.08 12.15
N ALA A 82 -24.37 22.82 11.83
CA ALA A 82 -25.32 23.85 11.43
C ALA A 82 -25.61 24.89 12.52
N HIS A 83 -25.52 24.49 13.80
CA HIS A 83 -25.65 25.44 14.91
C HIS A 83 -24.42 26.38 14.95
N TYR A 84 -23.22 25.83 14.97
CA TYR A 84 -21.99 26.61 15.03
C TYR A 84 -21.73 27.44 13.76
N ALA A 85 -22.18 27.02 12.60
CA ALA A 85 -22.06 27.78 11.36
C ALA A 85 -22.76 29.13 11.40
N LYS A 86 -23.75 29.33 12.31
CA LYS A 86 -24.45 30.59 12.52
C LYS A 86 -23.75 31.51 13.52
N GLU A 87 -22.89 30.96 14.35
CA GLU A 87 -22.23 31.69 15.45
C GLU A 87 -20.76 32.03 15.14
N PHE A 88 -20.12 31.25 14.27
CA PHE A 88 -18.72 31.39 13.94
C PHE A 88 -18.50 31.65 12.46
N ASP A 89 -17.47 32.39 12.13
CA ASP A 89 -17.07 32.66 10.74
C ASP A 89 -16.59 31.42 10.01
N LEU A 90 -16.07 30.41 10.75
CA LEU A 90 -15.53 29.17 10.24
C LEU A 90 -15.80 28.02 11.21
N VAL A 91 -16.26 26.90 10.69
CA VAL A 91 -16.38 25.63 11.41
C VAL A 91 -15.48 24.58 10.75
N VAL A 92 -14.49 24.09 11.49
CA VAL A 92 -13.60 22.98 11.04
C VAL A 92 -14.06 21.70 11.72
N ALA A 93 -14.68 20.80 10.95
CA ALA A 93 -15.14 19.52 11.44
C ALA A 93 -14.03 18.48 11.32
N SER A 94 -13.41 18.13 12.45
CA SER A 94 -12.42 17.06 12.59
C SER A 94 -12.93 15.96 13.53
N ASP A 95 -14.22 15.65 13.44
CA ASP A 95 -14.99 14.76 14.31
C ASP A 95 -14.82 13.27 13.96
N GLY A 96 -13.79 12.96 13.13
CA GLY A 96 -13.25 11.63 12.94
C GLY A 96 -14.05 10.73 12.01
N LEU A 97 -13.74 9.43 12.09
CA LEU A 97 -14.31 8.40 11.21
C LEU A 97 -15.84 8.38 11.20
N ASN A 98 -16.46 8.52 12.37
CA ASN A 98 -17.91 8.50 12.53
C ASN A 98 -18.51 9.91 12.51
N SER A 99 -17.96 10.81 11.71
CA SER A 99 -18.32 12.22 11.64
C SER A 99 -19.83 12.45 11.56
N LYS A 100 -20.34 13.14 12.59
CA LYS A 100 -21.74 13.60 12.63
C LYS A 100 -21.94 14.70 11.59
N THR A 101 -20.97 15.60 11.44
CA THR A 101 -21.00 16.69 10.46
C THR A 101 -21.09 16.16 9.03
N ARG A 102 -20.26 15.17 8.68
CA ARG A 102 -20.33 14.50 7.37
C ARG A 102 -21.69 13.88 7.11
N THR A 103 -22.29 13.28 8.11
CA THR A 103 -23.61 12.64 8.02
C THR A 103 -24.72 13.69 7.90
N GLU A 104 -24.66 14.76 8.69
CA GLU A 104 -25.63 15.87 8.67
C GLU A 104 -25.71 16.54 7.29
N PHE A 105 -24.57 16.71 6.62
CA PHE A 105 -24.46 17.34 5.31
C PHE A 105 -24.08 16.37 4.19
N ALA A 106 -24.53 15.10 4.28
CA ALA A 106 -24.15 14.05 3.34
C ALA A 106 -24.48 14.37 1.87
N GLU A 107 -25.56 15.12 1.59
CA GLU A 107 -25.92 15.54 0.23
C GLU A 107 -24.88 16.47 -0.39
N HIS A 108 -24.19 17.29 0.41
CA HIS A 108 -23.16 18.22 -0.03
C HIS A 108 -21.78 17.54 -0.10
N PHE A 109 -21.40 16.83 0.95
CA PHE A 109 -20.09 16.17 1.02
C PHE A 109 -19.99 14.89 0.17
N GLN A 110 -21.11 14.25 -0.14
CA GLN A 110 -21.22 13.03 -0.96
C GLN A 110 -20.15 11.97 -0.59
N PRO A 111 -20.19 11.44 0.66
CA PRO A 111 -19.21 10.49 1.11
C PRO A 111 -19.32 9.16 0.36
N ASP A 112 -18.18 8.68 -0.12
CA ASP A 112 -17.98 7.31 -0.59
C ASP A 112 -17.32 6.50 0.54
N ILE A 113 -18.03 5.50 1.06
CA ILE A 113 -17.59 4.66 2.18
C ILE A 113 -17.55 3.21 1.73
N ASP A 114 -16.36 2.61 1.82
CA ASP A 114 -16.09 1.23 1.46
C ASP A 114 -15.51 0.48 2.67
N THR A 115 -16.28 -0.47 3.22
CA THR A 115 -15.83 -1.27 4.37
C THR A 115 -14.99 -2.44 3.89
N ARG A 116 -13.76 -2.55 4.39
CA ARG A 116 -12.81 -3.58 3.99
C ARG A 116 -13.12 -4.93 4.63
N LYS A 117 -12.57 -6.00 4.04
CA LYS A 117 -12.96 -7.38 4.36
C LYS A 117 -12.29 -7.91 5.63
N CYS A 118 -11.01 -7.61 5.84
CA CYS A 118 -10.30 -8.09 7.01
C CYS A 118 -10.89 -7.57 8.32
N LYS A 119 -10.80 -8.37 9.34
CA LYS A 119 -11.15 -8.03 10.73
C LYS A 119 -9.87 -7.76 11.50
N PHE A 120 -9.87 -6.74 12.32
CA PHE A 120 -8.77 -6.44 13.21
C PHE A 120 -9.21 -6.05 14.61
N VAL A 121 -8.33 -6.31 15.58
CA VAL A 121 -8.45 -5.81 16.95
C VAL A 121 -7.18 -5.09 17.35
N TRP A 122 -7.33 -3.91 17.96
CA TRP A 122 -6.22 -3.07 18.38
C TRP A 122 -5.89 -3.33 19.83
N LEU A 123 -4.77 -3.99 20.08
CA LEU A 123 -4.27 -4.35 21.39
C LEU A 123 -2.92 -3.67 21.67
N GLY A 124 -2.41 -3.86 22.88
CA GLY A 124 -1.06 -3.53 23.29
C GLY A 124 -0.45 -4.70 24.07
N THR A 125 0.85 -4.60 24.36
CA THR A 125 1.59 -5.56 25.20
C THR A 125 2.82 -4.90 25.80
N HIS A 126 3.36 -5.48 26.86
CA HIS A 126 4.67 -5.11 27.43
C HIS A 126 5.84 -5.88 26.76
N GLN A 127 5.55 -6.79 25.83
CA GLN A 127 6.57 -7.43 25.01
C GLN A 127 7.24 -6.39 24.09
N LYS A 128 8.57 -6.38 24.08
CA LYS A 128 9.39 -5.56 23.18
C LYS A 128 9.79 -6.36 21.95
N PHE A 129 9.74 -5.75 20.78
CA PHE A 129 9.98 -6.40 19.47
C PHE A 129 11.27 -5.86 18.82
N ASP A 130 12.43 -6.09 19.46
CA ASP A 130 13.80 -5.85 18.92
C ASP A 130 13.98 -4.49 18.20
N ASP A 131 13.36 -3.42 18.70
CA ASP A 131 13.38 -2.09 18.10
C ASP A 131 13.02 -2.08 16.58
N ALA A 132 12.06 -2.93 16.20
CA ALA A 132 11.60 -3.08 14.82
C ALA A 132 10.09 -2.94 14.70
N PHE A 133 9.62 -2.52 13.53
CA PHE A 133 8.24 -2.77 13.13
C PHE A 133 8.12 -4.25 12.75
N THR A 134 7.45 -5.02 13.59
CA THR A 134 7.40 -6.48 13.46
C THR A 134 6.05 -6.94 12.91
N PHE A 135 6.09 -7.73 11.85
CA PHE A 135 4.97 -8.50 11.33
C PHE A 135 5.15 -9.96 11.77
N ILE A 136 4.09 -10.55 12.32
CA ILE A 136 4.07 -11.95 12.77
C ILE A 136 2.92 -12.64 12.06
N PHE A 137 3.18 -13.78 11.42
CA PHE A 137 2.18 -14.55 10.70
C PHE A 137 2.11 -15.96 11.27
N GLU A 138 0.95 -16.32 11.81
CA GLU A 138 0.68 -17.63 12.40
C GLU A 138 -0.32 -18.44 11.57
N GLU A 139 0.10 -19.66 11.20
CA GLU A 139 -0.77 -20.65 10.58
C GLU A 139 -1.47 -21.46 11.66
N THR A 140 -2.80 -21.46 11.66
CA THR A 140 -3.61 -22.19 12.62
C THR A 140 -4.52 -23.20 11.89
N ASP A 141 -5.14 -24.10 12.65
CA ASP A 141 -6.13 -25.05 12.12
C ASP A 141 -7.41 -24.36 11.56
N LYS A 142 -7.60 -23.08 11.86
CA LYS A 142 -8.77 -22.28 11.43
C LYS A 142 -8.44 -21.25 10.36
N GLY A 143 -7.17 -21.14 9.97
CA GLY A 143 -6.68 -20.19 8.99
C GLY A 143 -5.53 -19.34 9.52
N TRP A 144 -5.10 -18.38 8.73
CA TRP A 144 -4.00 -17.49 9.07
C TRP A 144 -4.46 -16.31 9.91
N VAL A 145 -3.67 -16.00 10.94
CA VAL A 145 -3.82 -14.80 11.78
C VAL A 145 -2.48 -14.09 11.80
N TRP A 146 -2.48 -12.79 11.68
CA TRP A 146 -1.24 -12.03 11.72
C TRP A 146 -1.31 -10.85 12.67
N ALA A 147 -0.13 -10.40 13.11
CA ALA A 147 0.00 -9.26 14.01
C ALA A 147 0.95 -8.21 13.43
N HIS A 148 0.62 -6.94 13.68
CA HIS A 148 1.48 -5.77 13.46
C HIS A 148 1.92 -5.27 14.83
N ALA A 149 3.20 -5.40 15.15
CA ALA A 149 3.72 -5.02 16.45
C ALA A 149 4.79 -3.93 16.33
N TYR A 150 4.72 -2.91 17.16
CA TYR A 150 5.74 -1.86 17.23
C TYR A 150 5.70 -1.15 18.59
N GLN A 151 6.87 -0.81 19.09
CA GLN A 151 7.02 -0.08 20.35
C GLN A 151 6.64 1.39 20.15
N PHE A 152 6.02 2.03 21.13
CA PHE A 152 5.69 3.45 21.09
C PHE A 152 6.08 4.22 22.35
N ASP A 153 6.53 3.52 23.39
CA ASP A 153 7.19 4.07 24.55
C ASP A 153 8.13 3.02 25.19
N ASP A 154 8.77 3.34 26.30
CA ASP A 154 9.77 2.48 26.93
C ASP A 154 9.21 1.16 27.49
N GLU A 155 7.90 1.08 27.71
CA GLU A 155 7.26 -0.04 28.40
C GLU A 155 6.23 -0.78 27.53
N THR A 156 5.72 -0.14 26.47
CA THR A 156 4.53 -0.64 25.77
C THR A 156 4.74 -0.70 24.26
N ALA A 157 4.27 -1.78 23.66
CA ALA A 157 4.13 -1.93 22.21
C ALA A 157 2.65 -1.98 21.80
N THR A 158 2.36 -1.46 20.63
CA THR A 158 1.10 -1.74 19.92
C THR A 158 1.16 -3.18 19.40
N PHE A 159 0.03 -3.89 19.48
CA PHE A 159 -0.15 -5.23 18.94
C PHE A 159 -1.51 -5.31 18.25
N ILE A 160 -1.53 -5.11 16.93
CA ILE A 160 -2.77 -5.17 16.14
C ILE A 160 -2.88 -6.58 15.59
N VAL A 161 -3.90 -7.32 15.98
CA VAL A 161 -4.20 -8.64 15.42
C VAL A 161 -5.20 -8.48 14.28
N GLU A 162 -4.93 -9.13 13.16
CA GLU A 162 -5.74 -9.06 11.96
C GLU A 162 -5.89 -10.45 11.33
N CYS A 163 -7.05 -10.72 10.73
CA CYS A 163 -7.33 -11.96 9.98
C CYS A 163 -8.38 -11.71 8.89
N THR A 164 -8.54 -12.67 7.98
CA THR A 164 -9.63 -12.64 7.01
C THR A 164 -10.99 -12.84 7.70
N GLN A 165 -12.07 -12.49 7.00
CA GLN A 165 -13.42 -12.74 7.50
C GLN A 165 -13.66 -14.23 7.76
N GLU A 166 -13.18 -15.10 6.87
CA GLU A 166 -13.33 -16.55 6.95
C GLU A 166 -12.65 -17.12 8.21
N THR A 167 -11.43 -16.67 8.50
CA THR A 167 -10.70 -17.06 9.71
C THR A 167 -11.41 -16.53 10.98
N TRP A 168 -11.90 -15.29 10.94
CA TRP A 168 -12.64 -14.67 12.02
C TRP A 168 -13.92 -15.44 12.36
N ASP A 169 -14.68 -15.86 11.33
CA ASP A 169 -15.89 -16.69 11.47
C ASP A 169 -15.55 -18.09 12.00
N ALA A 170 -14.48 -18.72 11.50
CA ALA A 170 -14.03 -20.04 11.93
C ALA A 170 -13.59 -20.07 13.41
N TYR A 171 -13.04 -18.97 13.93
CA TYR A 171 -12.76 -18.82 15.35
C TYR A 171 -14.01 -18.55 16.18
N GLY A 172 -15.06 -17.97 15.59
CA GLY A 172 -16.25 -17.51 16.30
C GLY A 172 -16.02 -16.22 17.09
N PHE A 173 -15.07 -15.38 16.68
CA PHE A 173 -14.73 -14.13 17.39
C PHE A 173 -15.91 -13.17 17.55
N GLY A 174 -16.96 -13.28 16.72
CA GLY A 174 -18.17 -12.47 16.81
C GLY A 174 -19.03 -12.76 18.03
N GLU A 175 -18.99 -14.01 18.52
CA GLU A 175 -19.78 -14.48 19.65
C GLU A 175 -19.00 -14.47 20.97
N MET A 176 -17.66 -14.27 20.90
CA MET A 176 -16.79 -14.22 22.07
C MET A 176 -16.94 -12.91 22.84
N SER A 177 -16.81 -12.99 24.17
CA SER A 177 -16.53 -11.80 24.99
C SER A 177 -15.17 -11.21 24.61
N LYS A 178 -14.90 -9.97 25.02
CA LYS A 178 -13.60 -9.33 24.80
C LYS A 178 -12.46 -10.11 25.43
N GLU A 179 -12.68 -10.59 26.63
CA GLU A 179 -11.73 -11.35 27.44
C GLU A 179 -11.41 -12.69 26.77
N GLU A 180 -12.41 -13.42 26.30
CA GLU A 180 -12.23 -14.67 25.55
C GLU A 180 -11.47 -14.43 24.23
N SER A 181 -11.80 -13.36 23.51
CA SER A 181 -11.16 -12.99 22.28
C SER A 181 -9.68 -12.63 22.49
N ILE A 182 -9.35 -11.88 23.55
CA ILE A 182 -7.97 -11.54 23.92
C ILE A 182 -7.19 -12.81 24.29
N ALA A 183 -7.75 -13.67 25.14
CA ALA A 183 -7.12 -14.93 25.54
C ALA A 183 -6.86 -15.85 24.33
N THR A 184 -7.77 -15.86 23.34
CA THR A 184 -7.56 -16.60 22.08
C THR A 184 -6.40 -16.00 21.28
N CYS A 185 -6.29 -14.67 21.19
CA CYS A 185 -5.15 -14.03 20.53
C CYS A 185 -3.82 -14.31 21.28
N GLU A 186 -3.84 -14.32 22.62
CA GLU A 186 -2.68 -14.66 23.43
C GLU A 186 -2.21 -16.11 23.20
N ASP A 187 -3.13 -17.06 23.08
CA ASP A 187 -2.76 -18.45 22.77
C ASP A 187 -2.17 -18.60 21.36
N ILE A 188 -2.75 -17.89 20.37
CA ILE A 188 -2.23 -17.89 19.00
C ILE A 188 -0.78 -17.35 18.96
N PHE A 189 -0.49 -16.26 19.67
CA PHE A 189 0.79 -15.57 19.62
C PHE A 189 1.71 -15.83 20.82
N LYS A 190 1.43 -16.86 21.65
CA LYS A 190 2.14 -17.14 22.90
C LYS A 190 3.66 -17.22 22.76
N ASP A 191 4.14 -17.80 21.65
CA ASP A 191 5.57 -17.96 21.40
C ASP A 191 6.27 -16.63 21.04
N HIS A 192 5.50 -15.58 20.76
CA HIS A 192 5.98 -14.24 20.40
C HIS A 192 5.81 -13.21 21.52
N LEU A 193 4.97 -13.49 22.51
CA LEU A 193 4.67 -12.54 23.58
C LEU A 193 5.65 -12.58 24.77
N GLY A 194 6.61 -13.54 24.79
CA GLY A 194 7.62 -13.64 25.84
C GLY A 194 7.02 -13.79 27.26
N GLY A 195 5.80 -14.28 27.39
CA GLY A 195 5.06 -14.43 28.66
C GLY A 195 4.33 -13.18 29.12
N HIS A 196 4.25 -12.14 28.26
CA HIS A 196 3.46 -10.93 28.53
C HIS A 196 2.03 -11.07 28.02
N ASP A 197 1.09 -10.46 28.72
CA ASP A 197 -0.32 -10.41 28.34
C ASP A 197 -0.58 -9.41 27.20
N LEU A 198 -1.73 -9.56 26.54
CA LEU A 198 -2.29 -8.58 25.62
C LEU A 198 -3.22 -7.62 26.36
N ILE A 199 -3.04 -6.33 26.15
CA ILE A 199 -3.75 -5.26 26.84
C ILE A 199 -4.75 -4.62 25.89
N SER A 200 -5.99 -4.44 26.34
CA SER A 200 -7.02 -3.72 25.58
C SER A 200 -7.43 -2.41 26.24
N ASN A 201 -7.51 -1.35 25.46
CA ASN A 201 -8.07 -0.06 25.88
C ASN A 201 -9.56 0.08 25.47
N ALA A 202 -10.20 -1.00 25.02
CA ALA A 202 -11.55 -0.99 24.46
C ALA A 202 -12.67 -1.12 25.53
N HIS A 203 -12.42 -0.72 26.76
CA HIS A 203 -13.41 -0.79 27.87
C HIS A 203 -14.71 -0.05 27.60
N HIS A 204 -14.68 0.97 26.71
CA HIS A 204 -15.83 1.79 26.34
C HIS A 204 -16.62 1.23 25.14
N ILE A 205 -16.10 0.20 24.44
CA ILE A 205 -16.78 -0.40 23.28
C ILE A 205 -17.74 -1.50 23.77
N ARG A 206 -18.98 -1.46 23.31
CA ARG A 206 -19.97 -2.53 23.53
C ARG A 206 -19.87 -3.56 22.41
N GLY A 207 -19.94 -4.85 22.76
CA GLY A 207 -19.85 -5.96 21.80
C GLY A 207 -18.42 -6.40 21.49
N SER A 208 -18.19 -7.02 20.35
CA SER A 208 -16.87 -7.46 19.90
C SER A 208 -15.89 -6.29 19.76
N ALA A 209 -14.65 -6.51 20.18
CA ALA A 209 -13.57 -5.52 19.96
C ALA A 209 -13.04 -5.52 18.53
N TRP A 210 -13.42 -6.50 17.72
CA TRP A 210 -13.01 -6.61 16.32
C TRP A 210 -13.78 -5.65 15.42
N LEU A 211 -13.06 -5.02 14.52
CA LEU A 211 -13.56 -4.00 13.59
C LEU A 211 -13.17 -4.37 12.16
N SER A 212 -13.95 -3.91 11.20
CA SER A 212 -13.52 -3.80 9.80
C SER A 212 -13.19 -2.35 9.49
N PHE A 213 -12.18 -2.10 8.69
CA PHE A 213 -11.75 -0.74 8.38
C PHE A 213 -12.66 -0.11 7.31
N PRO A 214 -13.32 1.02 7.59
CA PRO A 214 -14.04 1.78 6.57
C PRO A 214 -13.11 2.78 5.88
N ARG A 215 -12.95 2.65 4.57
CA ARG A 215 -12.35 3.67 3.74
C ARG A 215 -13.41 4.74 3.46
N VAL A 216 -13.11 5.97 3.83
CA VAL A 216 -13.94 7.14 3.58
C VAL A 216 -13.24 8.06 2.58
N LEU A 217 -14.00 8.59 1.63
CA LEU A 217 -13.58 9.69 0.76
C LEU A 217 -14.80 10.55 0.44
N CYS A 218 -14.82 11.80 0.90
CA CYS A 218 -15.84 12.74 0.51
C CYS A 218 -15.53 13.33 -0.87
N LYS A 219 -16.56 13.55 -1.68
CA LYS A 219 -16.41 14.17 -3.00
C LYS A 219 -16.16 15.66 -2.90
N SER A 220 -16.76 16.35 -1.94
CA SER A 220 -16.45 17.72 -1.53
C SER A 220 -16.13 17.74 -0.05
N TRP A 221 -15.23 18.65 0.37
CA TRP A 221 -14.80 18.76 1.76
C TRP A 221 -15.27 20.05 2.41
N SER A 222 -15.95 20.91 1.69
CA SER A 222 -16.48 22.17 2.21
C SER A 222 -17.92 22.42 1.80
N TYR A 223 -18.66 23.10 2.68
CA TYR A 223 -20.00 23.57 2.43
C TYR A 223 -20.23 24.86 3.24
N GLU A 224 -20.55 25.97 2.56
CA GLU A 224 -20.68 27.32 3.16
C GLU A 224 -19.41 27.68 3.96
N ASN A 225 -19.52 27.89 5.28
CA ASN A 225 -18.40 28.14 6.18
C ASN A 225 -17.98 26.91 7.00
N ILE A 226 -18.38 25.70 6.59
CA ILE A 226 -18.02 24.42 7.20
C ILE A 226 -16.99 23.72 6.31
N VAL A 227 -15.89 23.20 6.90
CA VAL A 227 -14.89 22.40 6.20
C VAL A 227 -14.57 21.12 6.97
N LEU A 228 -14.51 19.99 6.26
CA LEU A 228 -14.09 18.70 6.81
C LEU A 228 -12.54 18.58 6.82
N MET A 229 -12.00 17.95 7.85
CA MET A 229 -10.56 17.73 7.99
C MET A 229 -10.25 16.35 8.59
N GLY A 230 -9.14 15.76 8.19
CA GLY A 230 -8.71 14.45 8.70
C GLY A 230 -9.68 13.34 8.35
N ASP A 231 -9.91 12.41 9.30
CA ASP A 231 -10.78 11.23 9.08
C ASP A 231 -12.26 11.58 8.82
N ALA A 232 -12.68 12.78 9.13
CA ALA A 232 -14.01 13.26 8.75
C ALA A 232 -14.16 13.42 7.23
N ALA A 233 -13.11 13.87 6.54
CA ALA A 233 -13.07 14.07 5.09
C ALA A 233 -12.64 12.80 4.34
N ALA A 234 -11.61 12.14 4.82
CA ALA A 234 -11.04 10.95 4.17
C ALA A 234 -10.17 10.13 5.14
N THR A 235 -10.22 8.81 5.01
CA THR A 235 -9.41 7.89 5.83
C THR A 235 -8.36 7.17 4.99
N ALA A 236 -7.25 6.79 5.60
CA ALA A 236 -6.26 5.85 5.04
C ALA A 236 -6.08 4.67 5.98
N HIS A 237 -5.97 3.45 5.42
CA HIS A 237 -5.81 2.23 6.20
C HIS A 237 -4.54 2.26 7.05
N PHE A 238 -4.62 1.72 8.25
CA PHE A 238 -3.52 1.72 9.23
C PHE A 238 -2.28 0.95 8.76
N SER A 239 -2.42 0.00 7.83
CA SER A 239 -1.31 -0.84 7.32
C SER A 239 -0.16 -0.06 6.66
N ILE A 240 -0.35 1.22 6.36
CA ILE A 240 0.69 2.11 5.84
C ILE A 240 1.05 3.26 6.80
N GLY A 241 0.45 3.31 8.00
CA GLY A 241 0.78 4.27 9.05
C GLY A 241 0.52 5.75 8.73
N SER A 242 -0.40 6.09 7.82
CA SER A 242 -0.50 7.44 7.27
C SER A 242 -1.66 8.30 7.80
N GLY A 243 -2.54 7.79 8.66
CA GLY A 243 -3.73 8.53 9.12
C GLY A 243 -3.39 9.83 9.85
N THR A 244 -2.47 9.78 10.82
CA THR A 244 -2.04 10.97 11.58
C THR A 244 -1.26 11.95 10.70
N LYS A 245 -0.41 11.47 9.77
CA LYS A 245 0.25 12.29 8.76
C LYS A 245 -0.78 13.12 7.98
N LEU A 246 -1.80 12.46 7.45
CA LEU A 246 -2.86 13.12 6.68
C LEU A 246 -3.58 14.20 7.49
N ALA A 247 -3.87 13.93 8.76
CA ALA A 247 -4.56 14.89 9.63
C ALA A 247 -3.69 16.13 9.91
N LEU A 248 -2.42 15.95 10.26
CA LEU A 248 -1.48 17.05 10.50
C LEU A 248 -1.26 17.91 9.25
N GLU A 249 -0.99 17.29 8.12
CA GLU A 249 -0.80 18.01 6.86
C GLU A 249 -2.07 18.72 6.38
N SER A 250 -3.25 18.14 6.64
CA SER A 250 -4.52 18.81 6.34
C SER A 250 -4.72 20.04 7.20
N ALA A 251 -4.35 20.00 8.48
CA ALA A 251 -4.41 21.16 9.36
C ALA A 251 -3.45 22.27 8.92
N ILE A 252 -2.23 21.91 8.55
CA ILE A 252 -1.20 22.85 8.04
C ILE A 252 -1.69 23.51 6.74
N ALA A 253 -2.14 22.72 5.77
CA ALA A 253 -2.61 23.24 4.48
C ALA A 253 -3.82 24.18 4.64
N LEU A 254 -4.83 23.76 5.44
CA LEU A 254 -5.99 24.61 5.70
C LEU A 254 -5.59 25.94 6.33
N ALA A 255 -4.73 25.93 7.36
CA ALA A 255 -4.26 27.14 8.03
C ALA A 255 -3.51 28.08 7.05
N ASN A 256 -2.62 27.52 6.23
CA ASN A 256 -1.87 28.29 5.23
C ASN A 256 -2.78 28.94 4.18
N TYR A 257 -3.80 28.24 3.68
CA TYR A 257 -4.74 28.82 2.72
C TYR A 257 -5.68 29.83 3.36
N LEU A 258 -6.13 29.62 4.58
CA LEU A 258 -6.91 30.64 5.32
C LEU A 258 -6.10 31.92 5.56
N HIS A 259 -4.78 31.81 5.71
CA HIS A 259 -3.90 32.99 5.86
C HIS A 259 -3.60 33.70 4.54
N SER A 260 -3.44 32.95 3.45
CA SER A 260 -3.03 33.50 2.15
C SER A 260 -4.16 34.00 1.26
N GLU A 261 -5.36 33.46 1.43
CA GLU A 261 -6.52 33.80 0.57
C GLU A 261 -7.40 34.87 1.21
N GLY A 262 -8.05 35.65 0.35
CA GLY A 262 -8.90 36.77 0.79
C GLY A 262 -10.32 36.37 1.23
N ASP A 263 -10.72 35.12 0.95
CA ASP A 263 -12.05 34.61 1.28
C ASP A 263 -12.05 33.10 1.51
N LEU A 264 -13.04 32.60 2.27
CA LEU A 264 -13.15 31.19 2.64
C LEU A 264 -13.32 30.26 1.42
N LYS A 265 -14.04 30.69 0.40
CA LYS A 265 -14.31 29.86 -0.77
C LYS A 265 -13.03 29.55 -1.54
N SER A 266 -12.18 30.57 -1.74
CA SER A 266 -10.86 30.42 -2.38
C SER A 266 -9.94 29.54 -1.53
N ALA A 267 -9.92 29.76 -0.20
CA ALA A 267 -9.11 28.97 0.74
C ALA A 267 -9.52 27.49 0.72
N PHE A 268 -10.81 27.20 0.80
CA PHE A 268 -11.34 25.84 0.78
C PHE A 268 -11.09 25.14 -0.55
N GLY A 269 -11.26 25.85 -1.68
CA GLY A 269 -10.99 25.28 -3.00
C GLY A 269 -9.54 24.81 -3.14
N LYS A 270 -8.56 25.65 -2.76
CA LYS A 270 -7.15 25.29 -2.81
C LYS A 270 -6.77 24.20 -1.82
N TYR A 271 -7.33 24.26 -0.60
CA TYR A 271 -7.16 23.21 0.40
C TYR A 271 -7.64 21.85 -0.11
N GLU A 272 -8.85 21.80 -0.68
CA GLU A 272 -9.43 20.57 -1.21
C GLU A 272 -8.63 20.03 -2.39
N ASP A 273 -8.25 20.89 -3.35
CA ASP A 273 -7.48 20.49 -4.54
C ASP A 273 -6.13 19.87 -4.17
N GLU A 274 -5.37 20.50 -3.26
CA GLU A 274 -4.09 20.00 -2.82
C GLU A 274 -4.23 18.69 -2.01
N ARG A 275 -5.04 18.74 -0.95
CA ARG A 275 -5.10 17.62 0.01
C ARG A 275 -5.79 16.40 -0.57
N ARG A 276 -6.77 16.58 -1.44
CA ARG A 276 -7.44 15.48 -2.11
C ARG A 276 -6.50 14.67 -3.00
N LEU A 277 -5.58 15.32 -3.71
CA LEU A 277 -4.59 14.62 -4.53
C LEU A 277 -3.69 13.74 -3.66
N GLU A 278 -3.18 14.27 -2.54
CA GLU A 278 -2.33 13.51 -1.61
C GLU A 278 -3.09 12.37 -0.93
N VAL A 279 -4.33 12.60 -0.53
CA VAL A 279 -5.20 11.55 0.01
C VAL A 279 -5.42 10.44 -1.00
N LEU A 280 -5.70 10.75 -2.26
CA LEU A 280 -5.91 9.73 -3.30
C LEU A 280 -4.65 8.89 -3.56
N ARG A 281 -3.45 9.51 -3.55
CA ARG A 281 -2.17 8.81 -3.65
C ARG A 281 -1.97 7.84 -2.48
N LEU A 282 -2.23 8.31 -1.26
CA LEU A 282 -2.10 7.48 -0.06
C LEU A 282 -3.17 6.39 0.02
N GLN A 283 -4.42 6.69 -0.35
CA GLN A 283 -5.47 5.68 -0.43
C GLN A 283 -5.16 4.60 -1.48
N SER A 284 -4.55 4.96 -2.61
CA SER A 284 -4.10 3.98 -3.61
C SER A 284 -3.05 3.04 -3.05
N ALA A 285 -2.03 3.57 -2.36
CA ALA A 285 -1.01 2.76 -1.72
C ALA A 285 -1.57 1.91 -0.57
N ALA A 286 -2.47 2.48 0.24
CA ALA A 286 -3.17 1.78 1.31
C ALA A 286 -4.04 0.65 0.75
N ARG A 287 -4.71 0.88 -0.38
CA ARG A 287 -5.52 -0.13 -1.07
C ARG A 287 -4.67 -1.32 -1.50
N ASN A 288 -3.54 -1.09 -2.16
CA ASN A 288 -2.63 -2.16 -2.54
C ASN A 288 -2.18 -2.98 -1.33
N SER A 289 -1.85 -2.29 -0.21
CA SER A 289 -1.47 -2.96 1.03
C SER A 289 -2.62 -3.76 1.64
N MET A 290 -3.85 -3.22 1.66
CA MET A 290 -5.02 -3.94 2.16
C MET A 290 -5.35 -5.17 1.32
N GLU A 291 -5.39 -5.02 -0.01
CA GLU A 291 -5.67 -6.12 -0.93
C GLU A 291 -4.64 -7.24 -0.80
N TRP A 292 -3.38 -6.91 -0.48
CA TRP A 292 -2.36 -7.91 -0.19
C TRP A 292 -2.73 -8.76 1.06
N PHE A 293 -3.21 -8.13 2.14
CA PHE A 293 -3.66 -8.85 3.33
C PHE A 293 -5.00 -9.56 3.12
N GLU A 294 -5.93 -8.98 2.41
CA GLU A 294 -7.24 -9.58 2.11
C GLU A 294 -7.12 -10.83 1.22
N GLU A 295 -6.06 -10.90 0.42
CA GLU A 295 -5.77 -12.03 -0.46
C GLU A 295 -4.48 -12.77 -0.06
N ILE A 296 -4.20 -12.80 1.24
CA ILE A 296 -2.96 -13.35 1.80
C ILE A 296 -2.73 -14.82 1.42
N GLU A 297 -3.78 -15.58 1.18
CA GLU A 297 -3.73 -16.98 0.73
C GLU A 297 -2.89 -17.18 -0.54
N ARG A 298 -2.81 -16.17 -1.39
CA ARG A 298 -1.98 -16.19 -2.61
C ARG A 298 -0.48 -16.34 -2.32
N TYR A 299 -0.06 -16.04 -1.10
CA TYR A 299 1.34 -15.97 -0.67
C TYR A 299 1.73 -17.08 0.30
N PHE A 300 0.80 -17.97 0.69
CA PHE A 300 1.03 -19.02 1.69
C PHE A 300 2.07 -20.05 1.27
N ASP A 301 2.26 -20.27 -0.02
CA ASP A 301 3.28 -21.20 -0.51
C ASP A 301 4.63 -20.51 -0.80
N PHE A 302 4.78 -19.25 -0.46
CA PHE A 302 6.02 -18.54 -0.69
C PHE A 302 7.11 -18.96 0.31
N ASP A 303 8.33 -19.04 -0.21
CA ASP A 303 9.53 -19.09 0.63
C ASP A 303 9.63 -17.83 1.50
N PRO A 304 10.17 -17.90 2.73
CA PRO A 304 10.27 -16.74 3.62
C PRO A 304 10.91 -15.50 3.00
N THR A 305 11.93 -15.67 2.13
CA THR A 305 12.55 -14.55 1.40
C THR A 305 11.57 -13.90 0.43
N GLN A 306 10.85 -14.72 -0.34
CA GLN A 306 9.85 -14.24 -1.31
C GLN A 306 8.67 -13.59 -0.60
N PHE A 307 8.20 -14.18 0.50
CA PHE A 307 7.11 -13.64 1.31
C PHE A 307 7.48 -12.27 1.88
N THR A 308 8.66 -12.16 2.48
CA THR A 308 9.17 -10.89 3.03
C THR A 308 9.31 -9.83 1.94
N TYR A 309 9.87 -10.18 0.78
CA TYR A 309 9.96 -9.25 -0.36
C TYR A 309 8.58 -8.77 -0.80
N SER A 310 7.61 -9.67 -0.93
CA SER A 310 6.22 -9.35 -1.29
C SER A 310 5.57 -8.43 -0.26
N LEU A 311 5.75 -8.70 1.04
CA LEU A 311 5.24 -7.87 2.13
C LEU A 311 5.85 -6.47 2.12
N LEU A 312 7.17 -6.34 1.97
CA LEU A 312 7.86 -5.05 1.96
C LEU A 312 7.43 -4.16 0.79
N THR A 313 7.12 -4.75 -0.36
CA THR A 313 6.73 -4.03 -1.59
C THR A 313 5.21 -3.93 -1.81
N ARG A 314 4.39 -4.51 -0.92
CA ARG A 314 2.92 -4.66 -1.09
C ARG A 314 2.15 -3.38 -1.42
N SER A 315 2.59 -2.25 -0.86
CA SER A 315 1.94 -0.95 -1.08
C SER A 315 2.28 -0.30 -2.41
N GLN A 316 3.26 -0.85 -3.14
CA GLN A 316 3.86 -0.29 -4.37
C GLN A 316 4.52 1.10 -4.19
N ARG A 317 4.60 1.60 -2.94
CA ARG A 317 5.39 2.81 -2.62
C ARG A 317 6.88 2.50 -2.52
N ILE A 318 7.20 1.29 -2.08
CA ILE A 318 8.57 0.78 -2.02
C ILE A 318 8.76 -0.13 -3.22
N SER A 319 9.51 0.33 -4.20
CA SER A 319 9.91 -0.46 -5.36
C SER A 319 11.15 -1.31 -5.03
N HIS A 320 11.53 -2.19 -5.95
CA HIS A 320 12.77 -2.94 -5.88
C HIS A 320 13.99 -2.03 -5.66
N GLU A 321 14.10 -0.94 -6.43
CA GLU A 321 15.22 -0.01 -6.29
C GLU A 321 15.12 0.87 -5.03
N ASN A 322 13.92 1.17 -4.53
CA ASN A 322 13.79 1.81 -3.21
C ASN A 322 14.28 0.91 -2.07
N LEU A 323 14.05 -0.42 -2.16
CA LEU A 323 14.65 -1.37 -1.22
C LEU A 323 16.18 -1.37 -1.32
N ARG A 324 16.74 -1.28 -2.53
CA ARG A 324 18.20 -1.18 -2.72
C ARG A 324 18.79 0.04 -2.02
N LEU A 325 18.09 1.18 -2.09
CA LEU A 325 18.52 2.41 -1.42
C LEU A 325 18.42 2.31 0.11
N ARG A 326 17.51 1.49 0.63
CA ARG A 326 17.29 1.28 2.06
C ARG A 326 18.19 0.20 2.62
N ASP A 327 18.14 -0.98 2.04
CA ASP A 327 18.87 -2.18 2.48
C ASP A 327 19.42 -2.96 1.27
N ALA A 328 20.53 -2.47 0.74
CA ALA A 328 21.19 -3.08 -0.42
C ALA A 328 21.62 -4.54 -0.12
N LYS A 329 22.05 -4.82 1.11
CA LYS A 329 22.54 -6.15 1.50
C LYS A 329 21.41 -7.18 1.55
N TRP A 330 20.29 -6.82 2.14
CA TRP A 330 19.11 -7.70 2.19
C TRP A 330 18.59 -7.96 0.78
N LEU A 331 18.48 -6.90 -0.05
CA LEU A 331 17.99 -7.04 -1.41
C LEU A 331 18.92 -7.90 -2.28
N GLU A 332 20.24 -7.75 -2.16
CA GLU A 332 21.21 -8.61 -2.85
C GLU A 332 21.01 -10.09 -2.47
N GLY A 333 20.74 -10.37 -1.19
CA GLY A 333 20.37 -11.70 -0.72
C GLY A 333 19.11 -12.26 -1.38
N ALA A 334 18.06 -11.44 -1.49
CA ALA A 334 16.81 -11.79 -2.15
C ALA A 334 17.00 -12.01 -3.67
N GLU A 335 17.80 -11.16 -4.34
CA GLU A 335 18.16 -11.34 -5.75
C GLU A 335 18.94 -12.64 -5.98
N LYS A 336 19.88 -12.93 -5.10
CA LYS A 336 20.66 -14.18 -5.16
C LYS A 336 19.78 -15.40 -4.95
N TRP A 337 18.89 -15.36 -3.94
CA TRP A 337 17.89 -16.39 -3.73
C TRP A 337 17.07 -16.63 -5.02
N PHE A 338 16.58 -15.55 -5.63
CA PHE A 338 15.79 -15.64 -6.87
C PHE A 338 16.57 -16.27 -8.03
N GLN A 339 17.86 -15.95 -8.18
CA GLN A 339 18.74 -16.56 -9.19
C GLN A 339 18.94 -18.06 -8.97
N THR A 340 19.12 -18.47 -7.71
CA THR A 340 19.25 -19.89 -7.35
C THR A 340 17.96 -20.65 -7.68
N GLN A 341 16.79 -20.08 -7.39
CA GLN A 341 15.49 -20.65 -7.77
C GLN A 341 15.32 -20.76 -9.30
N ALA A 342 15.93 -19.88 -10.07
CA ALA A 342 15.96 -19.92 -11.52
C ALA A 342 17.03 -20.88 -12.10
N GLY A 343 17.76 -21.63 -11.26
CA GLY A 343 18.75 -22.61 -11.66
C GLY A 343 20.13 -22.03 -12.00
N LEU A 344 20.41 -20.77 -11.66
CA LEU A 344 21.75 -20.21 -11.80
C LEU A 344 22.68 -20.72 -10.67
N PRO A 345 23.96 -20.95 -10.95
CA PRO A 345 24.91 -21.37 -9.94
C PRO A 345 25.19 -20.25 -8.93
N ASP A 346 25.50 -20.59 -7.70
CA ASP A 346 25.81 -19.64 -6.62
C ASP A 346 26.99 -18.72 -6.94
N SER A 347 27.88 -19.14 -7.82
CA SER A 347 29.02 -18.34 -8.30
C SER A 347 28.64 -17.30 -9.36
N ALA A 348 27.40 -17.31 -9.87
CA ALA A 348 26.97 -16.31 -10.84
C ALA A 348 26.87 -14.91 -10.18
N PRO A 349 27.29 -13.86 -10.89
CA PRO A 349 27.14 -12.51 -10.37
C PRO A 349 25.64 -12.16 -10.16
N VAL A 350 25.34 -11.44 -9.09
CA VAL A 350 23.98 -11.00 -8.80
C VAL A 350 23.46 -10.09 -9.91
N ARG A 351 22.25 -10.34 -10.34
CA ARG A 351 21.56 -9.60 -11.42
C ARG A 351 20.20 -9.15 -10.95
N HIS A 352 19.76 -8.04 -11.48
CA HIS A 352 18.37 -7.62 -11.33
C HIS A 352 17.42 -8.72 -11.83
N PRO A 353 16.33 -9.06 -11.13
CA PRO A 353 15.43 -10.18 -11.46
C PRO A 353 14.93 -10.22 -12.90
N MET A 354 14.71 -9.05 -13.54
CA MET A 354 14.28 -9.00 -14.94
C MET A 354 15.32 -9.59 -15.92
N PHE A 355 16.61 -9.61 -15.55
CA PHE A 355 17.68 -10.15 -16.38
C PHE A 355 18.05 -11.61 -16.04
N VAL A 356 17.35 -12.22 -15.08
CA VAL A 356 17.52 -13.64 -14.77
C VAL A 356 16.83 -14.48 -15.84
N PRO A 357 17.49 -15.55 -16.37
CA PRO A 357 16.88 -16.44 -17.35
C PRO A 357 15.56 -17.04 -16.87
N TYR A 358 14.72 -17.42 -17.82
CA TYR A 358 13.45 -18.07 -17.54
C TYR A 358 13.25 -19.30 -18.43
N GLN A 359 12.92 -20.42 -17.80
CA GLN A 359 12.61 -21.65 -18.53
C GLN A 359 11.10 -21.78 -18.66
N LEU A 360 10.60 -21.81 -19.90
CA LEU A 360 9.20 -22.06 -20.22
C LEU A 360 9.07 -23.38 -21.00
N ARG A 361 8.78 -24.47 -20.29
CA ARG A 361 8.88 -25.84 -20.83
C ARG A 361 10.26 -26.09 -21.44
N ASP A 362 10.35 -26.41 -22.72
CA ASP A 362 11.62 -26.65 -23.43
C ASP A 362 12.26 -25.35 -23.98
N MET A 363 11.60 -24.20 -23.86
CA MET A 363 12.12 -22.92 -24.32
C MET A 363 12.84 -22.17 -23.21
N SER A 364 14.11 -21.88 -23.41
CA SER A 364 14.90 -21.05 -22.52
C SER A 364 14.94 -19.62 -23.01
N LEU A 365 14.54 -18.67 -22.16
CA LEU A 365 14.64 -17.24 -22.37
C LEU A 365 15.84 -16.69 -21.64
N LYS A 366 16.66 -15.85 -22.30
CA LYS A 366 17.86 -15.25 -21.71
C LYS A 366 17.56 -14.27 -20.55
N ASN A 367 16.35 -13.75 -20.54
CA ASN A 367 15.85 -12.85 -19.50
C ASN A 367 14.30 -12.86 -19.50
N ARG A 368 13.69 -12.11 -18.59
CA ARG A 368 12.23 -12.06 -18.36
C ARG A 368 11.57 -10.87 -19.06
N ILE A 369 12.27 -10.20 -19.98
CA ILE A 369 11.73 -9.08 -20.74
C ILE A 369 10.98 -9.61 -21.95
N VAL A 370 9.68 -9.40 -21.98
CA VAL A 370 8.78 -9.84 -23.03
C VAL A 370 8.17 -8.62 -23.71
N VAL A 371 8.32 -8.55 -25.03
CA VAL A 371 7.64 -7.54 -25.84
C VAL A 371 6.24 -8.05 -26.19
N SER A 372 5.22 -7.39 -25.64
CA SER A 372 3.81 -7.73 -25.87
C SER A 372 3.39 -7.51 -27.33
N PRO A 373 2.35 -8.19 -27.83
CA PRO A 373 1.77 -7.96 -29.13
C PRO A 373 1.32 -6.50 -29.31
N MET A 374 1.71 -5.85 -30.39
CA MET A 374 1.33 -4.47 -30.72
C MET A 374 0.96 -4.35 -32.17
N ALA A 375 -0.32 -4.14 -32.48
CA ALA A 375 -0.80 -3.99 -33.85
C ALA A 375 -0.13 -2.81 -34.56
N GLN A 376 0.41 -3.09 -35.76
CA GLN A 376 1.12 -2.10 -36.58
C GLN A 376 0.27 -1.64 -37.77
N TYR A 377 -0.61 -2.51 -38.27
CA TYR A 377 -1.47 -2.24 -39.44
C TYR A 377 -0.67 -1.83 -40.70
N LYS A 378 0.49 -2.45 -40.93
CA LYS A 378 1.41 -2.15 -42.03
C LYS A 378 1.63 -3.33 -42.98
N ALA A 379 0.87 -4.40 -42.83
CA ALA A 379 0.90 -5.53 -43.76
C ALA A 379 0.27 -5.14 -45.11
N VAL A 380 0.77 -5.74 -46.19
CA VAL A 380 0.24 -5.59 -47.53
C VAL A 380 -0.26 -7.00 -47.97
N ASP A 381 -1.55 -7.13 -48.24
CA ASP A 381 -2.19 -8.40 -48.58
C ASP A 381 -1.87 -9.53 -47.58
N GLY A 382 -1.82 -9.21 -46.30
CA GLY A 382 -1.45 -10.12 -45.20
C GLY A 382 0.05 -10.39 -45.05
N CYS A 383 0.88 -9.96 -45.98
CA CYS A 383 2.33 -10.11 -45.85
C CYS A 383 2.93 -9.07 -44.93
N PRO A 384 3.69 -9.46 -43.89
CA PRO A 384 4.50 -8.53 -43.12
C PRO A 384 5.57 -7.90 -44.04
N THR A 385 5.84 -6.60 -43.83
CA THR A 385 6.74 -5.77 -44.65
C THR A 385 8.05 -5.47 -43.92
N ASP A 386 8.91 -4.66 -44.52
CA ASP A 386 10.13 -4.17 -43.86
C ASP A 386 9.84 -3.37 -42.59
N TRP A 387 8.66 -2.77 -42.47
CA TRP A 387 8.23 -2.15 -41.23
C TRP A 387 8.23 -3.15 -40.09
N HIS A 388 7.70 -4.35 -40.32
CA HIS A 388 7.63 -5.40 -39.31
C HIS A 388 9.02 -5.97 -38.99
N LEU A 389 9.87 -6.14 -40.00
CA LEU A 389 11.26 -6.54 -39.80
C LEU A 389 11.97 -5.57 -38.84
N VAL A 390 11.91 -4.27 -39.14
CA VAL A 390 12.54 -3.24 -38.29
C VAL A 390 11.89 -3.26 -36.89
N HIS A 391 10.56 -3.25 -36.82
CA HIS A 391 9.81 -3.22 -35.56
C HIS A 391 10.19 -4.35 -34.60
N TYR A 392 10.26 -5.60 -35.08
CA TYR A 392 10.57 -6.75 -34.22
C TYR A 392 12.08 -6.90 -34.01
N ALA A 393 12.87 -6.66 -35.02
CA ALA A 393 14.33 -6.79 -34.92
C ALA A 393 14.98 -5.78 -33.97
N GLU A 394 14.53 -4.52 -33.97
CA GLU A 394 15.04 -3.52 -33.02
C GLU A 394 14.82 -3.95 -31.57
N ARG A 395 13.66 -4.49 -31.24
CA ARG A 395 13.33 -4.96 -29.90
C ARG A 395 14.11 -6.20 -29.50
N ALA A 396 14.28 -7.14 -30.43
CA ALA A 396 15.09 -8.34 -30.24
C ALA A 396 16.56 -8.00 -30.02
N LYS A 397 17.15 -7.13 -30.86
CA LYS A 397 18.53 -6.61 -30.74
C LYS A 397 18.68 -5.72 -29.51
N GLY A 398 17.61 -5.02 -29.11
CA GLY A 398 17.56 -4.22 -27.88
C GLY A 398 17.61 -5.04 -26.58
N GLY A 399 17.58 -6.38 -26.68
CA GLY A 399 17.83 -7.26 -25.55
C GLY A 399 16.61 -7.99 -24.98
N ALA A 400 15.43 -7.91 -25.58
CA ALA A 400 14.27 -8.68 -25.17
C ALA A 400 14.57 -10.20 -25.17
N GLY A 401 14.03 -10.92 -24.20
CA GLY A 401 14.11 -12.39 -24.17
C GLY A 401 13.08 -13.04 -25.09
N LEU A 402 11.90 -12.43 -25.22
CA LEU A 402 10.81 -12.89 -26.06
C LEU A 402 10.16 -11.70 -26.77
N VAL A 403 9.89 -11.85 -28.06
CA VAL A 403 9.13 -10.86 -28.85
C VAL A 403 7.89 -11.52 -29.43
N TYR A 404 6.70 -10.97 -29.11
CA TYR A 404 5.46 -11.39 -29.75
C TYR A 404 5.25 -10.60 -31.04
N THR A 405 4.73 -11.30 -32.06
CA THR A 405 4.18 -10.61 -33.23
C THR A 405 2.84 -9.96 -32.83
N GLU A 406 2.43 -8.95 -33.59
CA GLU A 406 1.04 -8.50 -33.57
C GLU A 406 0.09 -9.63 -33.93
N MET A 407 -1.21 -9.43 -33.68
CA MET A 407 -2.24 -10.41 -34.06
C MET A 407 -2.12 -10.76 -35.55
N THR A 408 -1.79 -12.00 -35.81
CA THR A 408 -1.58 -12.58 -37.15
C THR A 408 -2.75 -13.45 -37.50
N CYS A 409 -3.47 -13.12 -38.55
CA CYS A 409 -4.75 -13.72 -38.88
C CYS A 409 -4.58 -15.08 -39.57
N VAL A 410 -5.48 -16.02 -39.25
CA VAL A 410 -5.49 -17.38 -39.80
C VAL A 410 -6.31 -17.49 -41.12
N SER A 411 -7.02 -16.42 -41.48
CA SER A 411 -7.75 -16.30 -42.73
C SER A 411 -7.89 -14.84 -43.16
N PRO A 412 -8.19 -14.55 -44.44
CA PRO A 412 -8.40 -13.16 -44.89
C PRO A 412 -9.55 -12.47 -44.18
N GLU A 413 -10.60 -13.17 -43.83
CA GLU A 413 -11.81 -12.68 -43.17
C GLU A 413 -11.54 -12.34 -41.71
N GLY A 414 -10.57 -13.02 -41.06
CA GLY A 414 -10.20 -12.81 -39.65
C GLY A 414 -9.35 -11.58 -39.41
N ARG A 415 -9.08 -10.72 -40.40
CA ARG A 415 -8.33 -9.50 -40.24
C ARG A 415 -9.18 -8.39 -39.61
N ILE A 416 -8.67 -7.73 -38.58
CA ILE A 416 -9.28 -6.51 -38.00
C ILE A 416 -9.34 -5.41 -39.05
N THR A 417 -8.25 -5.24 -39.82
CA THR A 417 -8.12 -4.29 -40.94
C THR A 417 -7.37 -4.94 -42.09
N PRO A 418 -7.43 -4.37 -43.31
CA PRO A 418 -6.60 -4.84 -44.43
C PRO A 418 -5.10 -4.81 -44.16
N GLY A 419 -4.66 -3.97 -43.21
CA GLY A 419 -3.27 -3.86 -42.80
C GLY A 419 -2.80 -4.88 -41.75
N CYS A 420 -3.65 -5.83 -41.33
CA CYS A 420 -3.26 -6.92 -40.44
C CYS A 420 -2.45 -7.98 -41.17
N PRO A 421 -1.38 -8.54 -40.60
CA PRO A 421 -0.64 -9.63 -41.18
C PRO A 421 -1.43 -10.95 -41.10
N GLY A 422 -1.10 -11.86 -41.99
CA GLY A 422 -1.68 -13.20 -42.07
C GLY A 422 -0.65 -14.31 -41.90
N ALA A 423 -1.19 -15.53 -41.67
CA ALA A 423 -0.44 -16.76 -41.67
C ALA A 423 -1.27 -17.87 -42.35
N TYR A 424 -1.90 -17.57 -43.49
CA TYR A 424 -2.85 -18.45 -44.18
C TYR A 424 -2.44 -18.81 -45.59
N ASP A 425 -1.29 -18.39 -46.08
CA ASP A 425 -0.71 -18.87 -47.35
C ASP A 425 0.83 -18.85 -47.34
N ALA A 426 1.43 -19.44 -48.40
CA ALA A 426 2.88 -19.59 -48.53
C ALA A 426 3.63 -18.27 -48.68
N SER A 427 2.99 -17.20 -49.14
CA SER A 427 3.63 -15.88 -49.26
C SER A 427 3.84 -15.26 -47.86
N HIS A 428 2.87 -15.48 -46.98
CA HIS A 428 2.97 -15.05 -45.59
C HIS A 428 4.07 -15.81 -44.86
N GLU A 429 4.14 -17.13 -45.01
CA GLU A 429 5.18 -17.99 -44.47
C GLU A 429 6.58 -17.48 -44.83
N LYS A 430 6.80 -17.22 -46.14
CA LYS A 430 8.07 -16.69 -46.62
C LYS A 430 8.41 -15.32 -46.05
N ALA A 431 7.44 -14.43 -45.91
CA ALA A 431 7.62 -13.12 -45.37
C ALA A 431 7.94 -13.16 -43.85
N TRP A 432 7.26 -14.04 -43.09
CA TRP A 432 7.55 -14.26 -41.68
C TRP A 432 8.91 -14.95 -41.48
N ALA A 433 9.27 -15.95 -42.31
CA ALA A 433 10.58 -16.61 -42.26
C ALA A 433 11.74 -15.60 -42.33
N ARG A 434 11.66 -14.64 -43.25
CA ARG A 434 12.65 -13.58 -43.33
C ARG A 434 12.85 -12.81 -42.03
N ILE A 435 11.77 -12.54 -41.30
CA ILE A 435 11.80 -11.80 -40.02
C ILE A 435 12.37 -12.68 -38.92
N THR A 436 11.89 -13.90 -38.81
CA THR A 436 12.34 -14.84 -37.76
C THR A 436 13.80 -15.24 -37.95
N ASP A 437 14.22 -15.52 -39.19
CA ASP A 437 15.62 -15.85 -39.51
C ASP A 437 16.57 -14.71 -39.14
N PHE A 438 16.19 -13.47 -39.46
CA PHE A 438 16.98 -12.30 -39.07
C PHE A 438 17.09 -12.16 -37.54
N ILE A 439 15.97 -12.31 -36.83
CA ILE A 439 15.96 -12.20 -35.37
C ILE A 439 16.84 -13.30 -34.74
N HIS A 440 16.72 -14.54 -35.22
CA HIS A 440 17.46 -15.67 -34.68
C HIS A 440 18.96 -15.63 -35.03
N SER A 441 19.34 -15.01 -36.18
CA SER A 441 20.76 -14.83 -36.54
C SER A 441 21.43 -13.69 -35.78
N GLU A 442 20.69 -12.61 -35.47
CA GLU A 442 21.22 -11.35 -34.94
C GLU A 442 20.96 -11.15 -33.46
N SER A 443 20.20 -12.06 -32.80
CA SER A 443 19.87 -11.96 -31.40
C SER A 443 19.60 -13.33 -30.75
N GLU A 444 19.60 -13.39 -29.41
CA GLU A 444 19.18 -14.56 -28.62
C GLU A 444 17.67 -14.53 -28.31
N ALA A 445 16.93 -13.53 -28.78
CA ALA A 445 15.50 -13.40 -28.52
C ALA A 445 14.71 -14.57 -29.16
N LYS A 446 13.71 -15.03 -28.45
CA LYS A 446 12.70 -15.95 -29.01
C LYS A 446 11.57 -15.14 -29.65
N VAL A 447 10.91 -15.73 -30.62
CA VAL A 447 9.75 -15.14 -31.29
C VAL A 447 8.52 -16.01 -31.05
N CYS A 448 7.41 -15.38 -30.70
CA CYS A 448 6.13 -16.01 -30.53
C CYS A 448 5.09 -15.31 -31.41
N MET A 449 4.35 -16.06 -32.21
CA MET A 449 3.29 -15.53 -33.05
C MET A 449 1.97 -15.48 -32.27
N GLN A 450 1.36 -14.31 -32.18
CA GLN A 450 -0.02 -14.19 -31.69
C GLN A 450 -0.97 -14.50 -32.85
N ILE A 451 -1.58 -15.68 -32.81
CA ILE A 451 -2.56 -16.14 -33.83
C ILE A 451 -3.94 -15.67 -33.41
N GLY A 452 -4.72 -15.13 -34.34
CA GLY A 452 -6.06 -14.66 -34.02
C GLY A 452 -7.01 -14.68 -35.24
N HIS A 453 -8.28 -14.54 -34.92
CA HIS A 453 -9.38 -14.33 -35.86
C HIS A 453 -10.33 -13.29 -35.25
N SER A 454 -10.58 -12.19 -35.94
CA SER A 454 -11.48 -11.12 -35.51
C SER A 454 -12.92 -11.39 -35.88
#